data_d1f434c7df4636c485d63c0057898f04
#
_entry.id   d1f434c7df4636c485d63c0057898f04
#
_cell.length_a   1.000
_cell.length_b   1.000
_cell.length_c   1.000
_cell.angle_alpha   90.00
_cell.angle_beta   90.00
_cell.angle_gamma   90.00
#
_symmetry.space_group_name_H-M   'P 1'
#
loop_
_entity.id
_entity.type
_entity.pdbx_description
1 polymer ?
#
loop_
_entity_poly.entity_id
_entity_poly.type
_entity_poly.pdbx_seq_one_letter_code
_entity_poly.pdbx_strand_id
1 'polypeptide(L)'
;NVSCESIVQKVRNLIKTDAKFKEGIARVDDLTGRVNDNDVRLLIETKAGSNSQEILAMLFKKTELQSTFSVNNTVVSGGFPKMMGIRELLLEFLELRKQCVLTRSQNYKEKKLARIHQIDGLLAILLDVDKAIAIIRKSDSQEDARVKLMKAFKIDEGQANYVLDMQLRKLTREDSDALKTEDQQLKEDIDALDKILTDDKELRKVINAELDKEIKIIGRPRLMEITGLTDEEAKNNEKQMLADIRREGNDTQTFMYVTTDGRLFKTPDKMTTISDWRSDPSMKPVEPFVSSFKTTTQARLGIVGTDGREYAVSASFLRNGEDTTMSKMANLPKGVKPVTVLPDDDRQVLVASADGMIRKMNLSTNGKWDGNRPFVKLADGDRLVSVIDLSNTIKNSTVLIITQLGKVIRFNLDDVSPVSLGSQLIKGMNLKKDDKVAAVVVARPDAESLVTMSRSTIKVTPLSDITVSNRGGAGVMLHPLDKLNGVVSDRIETAAVDGVLMSAKNKVVGLPDATPRAAKPTVNMNIGAKLASL
;
A
#
# COMPACT_ATOMS: atom_id res chain seq x y z
N ASN A 1 -11.63 -20.02 -16.03
CA ASN A 1 -10.61 -19.05 -15.64
C ASN A 1 -10.24 -18.25 -16.89
N VAL A 2 -10.66 -16.96 -16.92
CA VAL A 2 -10.37 -16.04 -18.01
C VAL A 2 -9.22 -15.15 -17.50
N SER A 3 -8.10 -15.09 -18.25
CA SER A 3 -6.98 -14.19 -17.94
C SER A 3 -7.12 -12.89 -18.75
N CYS A 4 -6.59 -11.79 -18.23
CA CYS A 4 -6.53 -10.52 -18.96
C CYS A 4 -5.78 -10.68 -20.28
N GLU A 5 -4.70 -11.44 -20.27
CA GLU A 5 -3.91 -11.73 -21.47
C GLU A 5 -4.74 -12.45 -22.55
N SER A 6 -5.59 -13.43 -22.17
CA SER A 6 -6.46 -14.13 -23.13
C SER A 6 -7.46 -13.19 -23.79
N ILE A 7 -8.02 -12.24 -23.03
CA ILE A 7 -8.92 -11.22 -23.56
C ILE A 7 -8.17 -10.29 -24.52
N VAL A 8 -6.99 -9.80 -24.13
CA VAL A 8 -6.14 -8.93 -25.00
C VAL A 8 -5.83 -9.63 -26.31
N GLN A 9 -5.42 -10.90 -26.27
CA GLN A 9 -5.12 -11.67 -27.49
C GLN A 9 -6.36 -11.83 -28.37
N LYS A 10 -7.52 -12.11 -27.77
CA LYS A 10 -8.79 -12.24 -28.49
C LYS A 10 -9.21 -10.91 -29.14
N VAL A 11 -9.09 -9.79 -28.43
CA VAL A 11 -9.36 -8.44 -28.98
C VAL A 11 -8.39 -8.13 -30.13
N ARG A 12 -7.09 -8.43 -29.98
CA ARG A 12 -6.10 -8.26 -31.07
C ARG A 12 -6.43 -9.11 -32.30
N ASN A 13 -6.93 -10.31 -32.09
CA ASN A 13 -7.39 -11.15 -33.20
C ASN A 13 -8.65 -10.59 -33.87
N LEU A 14 -9.62 -10.08 -33.08
CA LEU A 14 -10.81 -9.43 -33.62
C LEU A 14 -10.46 -8.16 -34.42
N ILE A 15 -9.49 -7.37 -34.00
CA ILE A 15 -8.98 -6.21 -34.78
C ILE A 15 -8.46 -6.66 -36.15
N LYS A 16 -7.89 -7.86 -36.27
CA LYS A 16 -7.38 -8.40 -37.56
C LYS A 16 -8.48 -8.99 -38.44
N THR A 17 -9.50 -9.60 -37.84
CA THR A 17 -10.48 -10.44 -38.54
C THR A 17 -11.84 -9.77 -38.78
N ASP A 18 -12.18 -8.76 -37.97
CA ASP A 18 -13.49 -8.11 -38.01
C ASP A 18 -13.34 -6.61 -38.38
N ALA A 19 -13.96 -6.20 -39.50
CA ALA A 19 -13.86 -4.85 -40.03
C ALA A 19 -14.29 -3.77 -39.00
N LYS A 20 -15.35 -4.00 -38.23
CA LYS A 20 -15.85 -3.05 -37.22
C LYS A 20 -14.83 -2.82 -36.10
N PHE A 21 -14.17 -3.87 -35.62
CA PHE A 21 -13.10 -3.75 -34.63
C PHE A 21 -11.85 -3.10 -35.19
N LYS A 22 -11.49 -3.41 -36.44
CA LYS A 22 -10.36 -2.79 -37.13
C LYS A 22 -10.57 -1.30 -37.33
N GLU A 23 -11.78 -0.86 -37.64
CA GLU A 23 -12.12 0.55 -37.84
C GLU A 23 -12.32 1.28 -36.50
N GLY A 24 -12.79 0.55 -35.46
CA GLY A 24 -13.20 1.13 -34.20
C GLY A 24 -12.14 1.19 -33.12
N ILE A 25 -11.20 0.24 -33.06
CA ILE A 25 -10.20 0.15 -31.98
C ILE A 25 -8.83 0.63 -32.49
N ALA A 26 -8.22 1.52 -31.72
CA ALA A 26 -6.85 1.99 -31.97
C ALA A 26 -5.81 1.08 -31.29
N ARG A 27 -6.06 0.72 -30.00
CA ARG A 27 -5.08 0.02 -29.18
C ARG A 27 -5.77 -0.77 -28.07
N VAL A 28 -5.12 -1.86 -27.63
CA VAL A 28 -5.51 -2.65 -26.47
C VAL A 28 -4.29 -3.01 -25.63
N ASP A 29 -4.33 -2.70 -24.33
CA ASP A 29 -3.25 -2.95 -23.38
C ASP A 29 -3.79 -3.55 -22.09
N ASP A 30 -2.98 -4.43 -21.51
CA ASP A 30 -3.16 -4.92 -20.15
C ASP A 30 -2.37 -4.05 -19.17
N LEU A 31 -3.10 -3.40 -18.28
CA LEU A 31 -2.56 -2.52 -17.25
C LEU A 31 -2.73 -3.12 -15.84
N THR A 32 -3.07 -4.41 -15.77
CA THR A 32 -3.28 -5.13 -14.52
C THR A 32 -2.05 -5.03 -13.63
N GLY A 33 -2.26 -4.68 -12.36
CA GLY A 33 -1.21 -4.54 -11.36
C GLY A 33 -0.30 -3.31 -11.51
N ARG A 34 -0.52 -2.43 -12.52
CA ARG A 34 0.32 -1.24 -12.70
C ARG A 34 -0.07 -0.07 -11.81
N VAL A 35 -1.32 -0.01 -11.35
CA VAL A 35 -1.80 1.02 -10.41
C VAL A 35 -1.87 0.46 -9.01
N ASN A 36 -2.59 -0.64 -8.82
CA ASN A 36 -2.65 -1.42 -7.59
C ASN A 36 -2.36 -2.89 -7.92
N ASP A 37 -1.61 -3.58 -7.07
CA ASP A 37 -1.19 -4.97 -7.32
C ASP A 37 -2.37 -5.96 -7.46
N ASN A 38 -3.55 -5.61 -6.95
CA ASN A 38 -4.78 -6.40 -7.02
C ASN A 38 -5.82 -5.88 -8.03
N ASP A 39 -5.50 -4.84 -8.80
CA ASP A 39 -6.45 -4.22 -9.73
C ASP A 39 -6.33 -4.81 -11.13
N VAL A 40 -7.42 -5.40 -11.62
CA VAL A 40 -7.55 -5.89 -13.00
C VAL A 40 -7.94 -4.73 -13.88
N ARG A 41 -7.08 -4.35 -14.84
CA ARG A 41 -7.33 -3.21 -15.71
C ARG A 41 -6.91 -3.47 -17.16
N LEU A 42 -7.90 -3.45 -18.06
CA LEU A 42 -7.70 -3.49 -19.49
C LEU A 42 -8.00 -2.10 -20.08
N LEU A 43 -7.06 -1.56 -20.84
CA LEU A 43 -7.24 -0.32 -21.60
C LEU A 43 -7.54 -0.67 -23.05
N ILE A 44 -8.68 -0.20 -23.56
CA ILE A 44 -9.07 -0.33 -24.97
C ILE A 44 -9.34 1.08 -25.50
N GLU A 45 -8.44 1.57 -26.33
CA GLU A 45 -8.56 2.89 -26.95
C GLU A 45 -9.33 2.78 -28.27
N THR A 46 -10.35 3.63 -28.44
CA THR A 46 -11.11 3.69 -29.68
C THR A 46 -10.56 4.78 -30.60
N LYS A 47 -10.71 4.59 -31.92
CA LYS A 47 -10.31 5.61 -32.90
C LYS A 47 -11.26 6.81 -32.86
N ALA A 48 -10.76 7.98 -33.20
CA ALA A 48 -11.56 9.19 -33.30
C ALA A 48 -12.74 9.00 -34.28
N GLY A 49 -13.95 9.38 -33.82
CA GLY A 49 -15.18 9.21 -34.59
C GLY A 49 -15.86 7.85 -34.47
N SER A 50 -15.27 6.89 -33.75
CA SER A 50 -15.90 5.57 -33.53
C SER A 50 -16.89 5.63 -32.36
N ASN A 51 -17.99 4.87 -32.48
CA ASN A 51 -18.94 4.72 -31.37
C ASN A 51 -18.41 3.71 -30.35
N SER A 52 -17.82 4.21 -29.25
CA SER A 52 -17.23 3.39 -28.20
C SER A 52 -18.21 2.42 -27.53
N GLN A 53 -19.51 2.76 -27.53
CA GLN A 53 -20.54 1.91 -26.94
C GLN A 53 -20.94 0.72 -27.80
N GLU A 54 -21.00 0.95 -29.11
CA GLU A 54 -21.24 -0.15 -30.05
C GLU A 54 -20.07 -1.14 -29.95
N ILE A 55 -18.84 -0.62 -29.85
CA ILE A 55 -17.65 -1.45 -29.67
C ILE A 55 -17.70 -2.21 -28.35
N LEU A 56 -18.08 -1.55 -27.24
CA LEU A 56 -18.20 -2.20 -25.93
C LEU A 56 -19.26 -3.31 -25.93
N ALA A 57 -20.43 -3.04 -26.50
CA ALA A 57 -21.49 -4.04 -26.66
C ALA A 57 -21.05 -5.26 -27.50
N MET A 58 -20.27 -4.99 -28.56
CA MET A 58 -19.68 -6.04 -29.38
C MET A 58 -18.59 -6.82 -28.63
N LEU A 59 -17.77 -6.17 -27.80
CA LEU A 59 -16.77 -6.82 -26.96
C LEU A 59 -17.41 -7.75 -25.94
N PHE A 60 -18.48 -7.34 -25.25
CA PHE A 60 -19.23 -8.22 -24.34
C PHE A 60 -19.79 -9.44 -25.06
N LYS A 61 -20.26 -9.29 -26.30
CA LYS A 61 -20.82 -10.39 -27.09
C LYS A 61 -19.76 -11.34 -27.66
N LYS A 62 -18.56 -10.84 -28.01
CA LYS A 62 -17.53 -11.60 -28.74
C LYS A 62 -16.34 -12.02 -27.89
N THR A 63 -16.26 -11.56 -26.64
CA THR A 63 -15.18 -11.91 -25.71
C THR A 63 -15.73 -12.37 -24.37
N GLU A 64 -14.85 -12.88 -23.52
CA GLU A 64 -15.17 -13.30 -22.15
C GLU A 64 -15.19 -12.12 -21.14
N LEU A 65 -15.30 -10.87 -21.59
CA LEU A 65 -15.52 -9.70 -20.71
C LEU A 65 -16.85 -9.82 -19.95
N GLN A 66 -17.84 -10.49 -20.54
CA GLN A 66 -19.05 -10.91 -19.87
C GLN A 66 -19.22 -12.41 -20.04
N SER A 67 -19.41 -13.13 -18.96
CA SER A 67 -19.65 -14.56 -18.97
C SER A 67 -20.68 -14.96 -17.93
N THR A 68 -21.39 -16.06 -18.18
CA THR A 68 -22.29 -16.68 -17.21
C THR A 68 -21.53 -17.74 -16.43
N PHE A 69 -21.71 -17.78 -15.13
CA PHE A 69 -21.17 -18.83 -14.28
C PHE A 69 -22.32 -19.67 -13.73
N SER A 70 -22.36 -20.93 -14.14
CA SER A 70 -23.34 -21.89 -13.60
C SER A 70 -22.81 -22.47 -12.30
N VAL A 71 -23.52 -22.20 -11.20
CA VAL A 71 -23.17 -22.74 -9.88
C VAL A 71 -23.69 -24.16 -9.80
N ASN A 72 -22.78 -25.13 -9.73
CA ASN A 72 -23.10 -26.55 -9.53
C ASN A 72 -22.24 -27.07 -8.37
N ASN A 73 -22.76 -26.94 -7.14
CA ASN A 73 -22.08 -27.39 -5.94
C ASN A 73 -22.48 -28.82 -5.60
N THR A 74 -21.70 -29.79 -6.06
CA THR A 74 -21.85 -31.19 -5.66
C THR A 74 -20.91 -31.48 -4.51
N VAL A 75 -21.46 -31.86 -3.36
CA VAL A 75 -20.74 -32.18 -2.13
C VAL A 75 -21.05 -33.59 -1.67
N VAL A 76 -20.17 -34.18 -0.88
CA VAL A 76 -20.45 -35.46 -0.22
C VAL A 76 -21.06 -35.18 1.15
N SER A 77 -22.31 -35.54 1.33
CA SER A 77 -23.04 -35.42 2.60
C SER A 77 -23.64 -36.77 2.98
N GLY A 78 -23.36 -37.23 4.21
CA GLY A 78 -23.82 -38.54 4.66
C GLY A 78 -23.26 -39.73 3.87
N GLY A 79 -22.09 -39.56 3.23
CA GLY A 79 -21.46 -40.59 2.39
C GLY A 79 -21.94 -40.64 0.94
N PHE A 80 -22.86 -39.77 0.53
CA PHE A 80 -23.42 -39.72 -0.83
C PHE A 80 -23.21 -38.35 -1.47
N PRO A 81 -22.95 -38.28 -2.79
CA PRO A 81 -22.89 -37.02 -3.52
C PRO A 81 -24.29 -36.39 -3.59
N LYS A 82 -24.38 -35.12 -3.18
CA LYS A 82 -25.62 -34.31 -3.25
C LYS A 82 -25.30 -32.97 -3.90
N MET A 83 -26.18 -32.50 -4.76
CA MET A 83 -26.15 -31.14 -5.29
C MET A 83 -26.86 -30.23 -4.29
N MET A 84 -26.16 -29.19 -3.81
CA MET A 84 -26.66 -28.28 -2.77
C MET A 84 -26.55 -26.83 -3.19
N GLY A 85 -27.56 -26.02 -2.87
CA GLY A 85 -27.50 -24.58 -2.92
C GLY A 85 -26.61 -24.02 -1.78
N ILE A 86 -26.25 -22.74 -1.86
CA ILE A 86 -25.39 -22.10 -0.83
C ILE A 86 -26.01 -22.22 0.57
N ARG A 87 -27.33 -22.00 0.69
CA ARG A 87 -28.02 -22.12 1.99
C ARG A 87 -27.92 -23.52 2.58
N GLU A 88 -28.15 -24.54 1.75
CA GLU A 88 -28.08 -25.95 2.17
C GLU A 88 -26.66 -26.34 2.57
N LEU A 89 -25.66 -25.90 1.80
CA LEU A 89 -24.24 -26.11 2.12
C LEU A 89 -23.85 -25.50 3.47
N LEU A 90 -24.31 -24.28 3.77
CA LEU A 90 -24.05 -23.63 5.05
C LEU A 90 -24.76 -24.34 6.22
N LEU A 91 -25.98 -24.82 6.01
CA LEU A 91 -26.69 -25.58 7.02
C LEU A 91 -25.99 -26.92 7.31
N GLU A 92 -25.52 -27.62 6.31
CA GLU A 92 -24.76 -28.86 6.46
C GLU A 92 -23.44 -28.62 7.20
N PHE A 93 -22.74 -27.54 6.87
CA PHE A 93 -21.53 -27.13 7.59
C PHE A 93 -21.82 -26.83 9.08
N LEU A 94 -22.91 -26.12 9.38
CA LEU A 94 -23.26 -25.80 10.77
C LEU A 94 -23.65 -27.06 11.55
N GLU A 95 -24.33 -28.03 10.93
CA GLU A 95 -24.66 -29.30 11.57
C GLU A 95 -23.39 -30.11 11.86
N LEU A 96 -22.45 -30.18 10.90
CA LEU A 96 -21.16 -30.81 11.13
C LEU A 96 -20.39 -30.14 12.28
N ARG A 97 -20.35 -28.81 12.32
CA ARG A 97 -19.69 -28.06 13.44
C ARG A 97 -20.36 -28.37 14.77
N LYS A 98 -21.69 -28.42 14.81
CA LYS A 98 -22.45 -28.78 16.00
C LYS A 98 -22.05 -30.17 16.50
N GLN A 99 -22.04 -31.16 15.63
CA GLN A 99 -21.60 -32.53 15.98
C GLN A 99 -20.17 -32.59 16.48
N CYS A 100 -19.24 -31.85 15.82
CA CYS A 100 -17.85 -31.77 16.25
C CYS A 100 -17.70 -31.18 17.66
N VAL A 101 -18.42 -30.10 17.97
CA VAL A 101 -18.36 -29.46 19.30
C VAL A 101 -18.96 -30.39 20.36
N LEU A 102 -20.09 -31.03 20.07
CA LEU A 102 -20.73 -31.98 20.98
C LEU A 102 -19.80 -33.18 21.28
N THR A 103 -19.29 -33.84 20.25
CA THR A 103 -18.37 -34.98 20.40
C THR A 103 -17.10 -34.58 21.18
N ARG A 104 -16.53 -33.42 20.86
CA ARG A 104 -15.35 -32.90 21.58
C ARG A 104 -15.67 -32.64 23.05
N SER A 105 -16.81 -31.99 23.33
CA SER A 105 -17.24 -31.68 24.70
C SER A 105 -17.50 -32.94 25.51
N GLN A 106 -18.13 -33.95 24.90
CA GLN A 106 -18.33 -35.26 25.50
C GLN A 106 -17.01 -35.94 25.84
N ASN A 107 -16.06 -35.98 24.91
CA ASN A 107 -14.73 -36.55 25.16
C ASN A 107 -13.96 -35.83 26.26
N TYR A 108 -14.09 -34.50 26.33
CA TYR A 108 -13.46 -33.72 27.41
C TYR A 108 -14.12 -34.02 28.76
N LYS A 109 -15.43 -34.14 28.81
CA LYS A 109 -16.15 -34.53 30.01
C LYS A 109 -15.71 -35.88 30.51
N GLU A 110 -15.65 -36.88 29.64
CA GLU A 110 -15.19 -38.25 29.99
C GLU A 110 -13.76 -38.24 30.57
N LYS A 111 -12.84 -37.52 29.94
CA LYS A 111 -11.47 -37.39 30.46
C LYS A 111 -11.42 -36.71 31.83
N LYS A 112 -12.23 -35.66 32.03
CA LYS A 112 -12.30 -34.96 33.33
C LYS A 112 -12.93 -35.85 34.42
N LEU A 113 -13.99 -36.58 34.08
CA LEU A 113 -14.58 -37.55 35.00
C LEU A 113 -13.60 -38.67 35.39
N ALA A 114 -12.84 -39.20 34.43
CA ALA A 114 -11.81 -40.16 34.71
C ALA A 114 -10.70 -39.58 35.62
N ARG A 115 -10.36 -38.29 35.45
CA ARG A 115 -9.39 -37.64 36.35
C ARG A 115 -9.93 -37.41 37.75
N ILE A 116 -11.20 -36.96 37.89
CA ILE A 116 -11.87 -36.86 39.19
C ILE A 116 -11.87 -38.21 39.89
N HIS A 117 -12.26 -39.24 39.18
CA HIS A 117 -12.26 -40.61 39.72
C HIS A 117 -10.90 -41.02 40.29
N GLN A 118 -9.78 -40.70 39.63
CA GLN A 118 -8.43 -40.90 40.15
C GLN A 118 -8.15 -40.05 41.38
N ILE A 119 -8.56 -38.77 41.39
CA ILE A 119 -8.37 -37.84 42.50
C ILE A 119 -9.15 -38.33 43.72
N ASP A 120 -10.39 -38.78 43.56
CA ASP A 120 -11.21 -39.33 44.64
C ASP A 120 -10.52 -40.52 45.31
N GLY A 121 -9.91 -41.43 44.53
CA GLY A 121 -9.14 -42.50 45.05
C GLY A 121 -7.91 -42.05 45.86
N LEU A 122 -7.18 -41.03 45.36
CA LEU A 122 -6.05 -40.43 46.07
C LEU A 122 -6.47 -39.73 47.36
N LEU A 123 -7.54 -38.95 47.33
CA LEU A 123 -8.07 -38.26 48.50
C LEU A 123 -8.53 -39.25 49.58
N ALA A 124 -9.14 -40.39 49.19
CA ALA A 124 -9.49 -41.45 50.12
C ALA A 124 -8.25 -42.05 50.83
N ILE A 125 -7.16 -42.24 50.12
CA ILE A 125 -5.87 -42.74 50.68
C ILE A 125 -5.22 -41.66 51.57
N LEU A 126 -5.31 -40.39 51.22
CA LEU A 126 -4.73 -39.27 51.96
C LEU A 126 -5.36 -39.07 53.33
N LEU A 127 -6.56 -39.61 53.57
CA LEU A 127 -7.21 -39.60 54.91
C LEU A 127 -6.43 -40.45 55.93
N ASP A 128 -5.73 -41.51 55.48
CA ASP A 128 -4.94 -42.36 56.35
C ASP A 128 -3.76 -43.02 55.55
N VAL A 129 -2.76 -42.17 55.26
CA VAL A 129 -1.59 -42.55 54.44
C VAL A 129 -0.78 -43.64 55.12
N ASP A 130 -0.63 -43.60 56.45
CA ASP A 130 0.14 -44.58 57.19
C ASP A 130 -0.47 -45.98 57.09
N LYS A 131 -1.77 -46.09 57.14
CA LYS A 131 -2.50 -47.35 56.91
C LYS A 131 -2.31 -47.85 55.48
N ALA A 132 -2.32 -46.99 54.47
CA ALA A 132 -2.09 -47.36 53.09
C ALA A 132 -0.65 -47.92 52.89
N ILE A 133 0.35 -47.24 53.45
CA ILE A 133 1.76 -47.67 53.40
C ILE A 133 1.91 -49.00 54.14
N ALA A 134 1.27 -49.19 55.32
CA ALA A 134 1.32 -50.41 56.05
C ALA A 134 0.73 -51.61 55.26
N ILE A 135 -0.37 -51.41 54.58
CA ILE A 135 -1.04 -52.38 53.71
C ILE A 135 -0.07 -52.79 52.56
N ILE A 136 0.49 -51.79 51.84
CA ILE A 136 1.38 -52.06 50.71
C ILE A 136 2.64 -52.88 51.17
N ARG A 137 3.23 -52.46 52.28
CA ARG A 137 4.45 -53.16 52.83
C ARG A 137 4.19 -54.58 53.36
N LYS A 138 2.94 -54.85 53.78
CA LYS A 138 2.54 -56.19 54.31
C LYS A 138 1.93 -57.10 53.22
N SER A 139 1.89 -56.65 51.99
CA SER A 139 1.36 -57.45 50.88
C SER A 139 2.48 -58.21 50.19
N ASP A 140 2.17 -59.43 49.79
CA ASP A 140 3.14 -60.33 49.15
C ASP A 140 3.30 -60.11 47.66
N SER A 141 2.31 -59.39 47.05
CA SER A 141 2.30 -59.04 45.64
C SER A 141 1.53 -57.74 45.42
N GLN A 142 1.71 -57.15 44.25
CA GLN A 142 0.95 -55.96 43.83
C GLN A 142 -0.55 -56.25 43.75
N GLU A 143 -0.93 -57.44 43.33
CA GLU A 143 -2.29 -57.96 43.29
C GLU A 143 -2.92 -58.01 44.69
N ASP A 144 -2.19 -58.55 45.67
CA ASP A 144 -2.60 -58.66 47.08
C ASP A 144 -2.75 -57.24 47.70
N ALA A 145 -1.79 -56.33 47.40
CA ALA A 145 -1.83 -54.97 47.85
C ALA A 145 -3.10 -54.22 47.27
N ARG A 146 -3.40 -54.43 46.00
CA ARG A 146 -4.59 -53.87 45.33
C ARG A 146 -5.87 -54.30 46.03
N VAL A 147 -6.08 -55.62 46.24
CA VAL A 147 -7.30 -56.13 46.87
C VAL A 147 -7.44 -55.63 48.29
N LYS A 148 -6.36 -55.53 49.04
CA LYS A 148 -6.41 -55.00 50.43
C LYS A 148 -6.69 -53.51 50.48
N LEU A 149 -6.11 -52.71 49.56
CA LEU A 149 -6.41 -51.28 49.47
C LEU A 149 -7.89 -51.02 49.10
N MET A 150 -8.40 -51.76 48.11
CA MET A 150 -9.81 -51.67 47.72
C MET A 150 -10.74 -51.91 48.90
N LYS A 151 -10.50 -52.93 49.72
CA LYS A 151 -11.29 -53.25 50.90
C LYS A 151 -11.13 -52.21 52.02
N ALA A 152 -9.92 -51.72 52.28
CA ALA A 152 -9.63 -50.82 53.39
C ALA A 152 -10.10 -49.40 53.18
N PHE A 153 -10.08 -48.89 51.94
CA PHE A 153 -10.40 -47.51 51.57
C PHE A 153 -11.67 -47.38 50.72
N LYS A 154 -12.32 -48.48 50.41
CA LYS A 154 -13.52 -48.56 49.55
C LYS A 154 -13.33 -47.91 48.19
N ILE A 155 -12.17 -48.11 47.62
CA ILE A 155 -11.80 -47.64 46.26
C ILE A 155 -11.93 -48.82 45.29
N ASP A 156 -12.09 -48.51 44.00
CA ASP A 156 -12.13 -49.52 42.96
C ASP A 156 -10.74 -49.92 42.45
N GLU A 157 -10.73 -50.88 41.51
CA GLU A 157 -9.51 -51.44 40.96
C GLU A 157 -8.68 -50.40 40.21
N GLY A 158 -9.32 -49.50 39.41
CA GLY A 158 -8.65 -48.46 38.66
C GLY A 158 -7.98 -47.43 39.58
N GLN A 159 -8.68 -47.04 40.65
CA GLN A 159 -8.15 -46.16 41.70
C GLN A 159 -7.00 -46.81 42.46
N ALA A 160 -7.15 -48.07 42.83
CA ALA A 160 -6.10 -48.80 43.54
C ALA A 160 -4.82 -48.99 42.70
N ASN A 161 -4.96 -49.31 41.42
CA ASN A 161 -3.83 -49.37 40.50
C ASN A 161 -3.13 -48.00 40.35
N TYR A 162 -3.91 -46.92 40.17
CA TYR A 162 -3.37 -45.56 40.07
C TYR A 162 -2.58 -45.15 41.32
N VAL A 163 -3.06 -45.53 42.51
CA VAL A 163 -2.39 -45.32 43.80
C VAL A 163 -1.10 -46.13 43.91
N LEU A 164 -1.10 -47.39 43.47
CA LEU A 164 0.08 -48.27 43.50
C LEU A 164 1.17 -47.82 42.54
N ASP A 165 0.80 -47.26 41.39
CA ASP A 165 1.74 -46.71 40.39
C ASP A 165 2.34 -45.36 40.82
N MET A 166 1.69 -44.67 41.76
CA MET A 166 2.17 -43.41 42.28
C MET A 166 3.21 -43.59 43.41
N GLN A 167 4.21 -42.70 43.43
CA GLN A 167 5.18 -42.62 44.51
C GLN A 167 4.56 -41.96 45.75
N LEU A 168 3.84 -42.73 46.60
CA LEU A 168 3.18 -42.26 47.84
C LEU A 168 4.08 -41.44 48.77
N ARG A 169 5.40 -41.58 48.64
CA ARG A 169 6.43 -40.90 49.46
C ARG A 169 6.48 -39.37 49.22
N LYS A 170 5.82 -38.87 48.16
CA LYS A 170 5.81 -37.45 47.78
C LYS A 170 4.52 -36.72 48.15
N LEU A 171 3.53 -37.41 48.72
CA LEU A 171 2.27 -36.83 49.08
C LEU A 171 2.39 -36.05 50.39
N THR A 172 2.37 -34.71 50.28
CA THR A 172 2.37 -33.79 51.43
C THR A 172 0.97 -33.24 51.67
N ARG A 173 0.76 -32.45 52.75
CA ARG A 173 -0.49 -31.73 52.99
C ARG A 173 -0.79 -30.72 51.89
N GLU A 174 0.24 -30.08 51.34
CA GLU A 174 0.12 -29.15 50.19
C GLU A 174 -0.44 -29.87 48.97
N ASP A 175 -0.02 -31.11 48.73
CA ASP A 175 -0.53 -31.91 47.59
C ASP A 175 -2.02 -32.25 47.77
N SER A 176 -2.48 -32.48 49.01
CA SER A 176 -3.91 -32.71 49.30
C SER A 176 -4.76 -31.51 48.99
N ASP A 177 -4.31 -30.31 49.32
CA ASP A 177 -5.08 -29.07 49.06
C ASP A 177 -5.06 -28.70 47.57
N ALA A 178 -3.92 -29.00 46.86
CA ALA A 178 -3.83 -28.89 45.43
C ALA A 178 -4.80 -29.85 44.71
N LEU A 179 -4.89 -31.11 45.15
CA LEU A 179 -5.83 -32.09 44.58
C LEU A 179 -7.30 -31.70 44.82
N LYS A 180 -7.67 -31.11 45.98
CA LYS A 180 -9.01 -30.61 46.22
C LYS A 180 -9.33 -29.43 45.32
N THR A 181 -8.38 -28.53 45.10
CA THR A 181 -8.54 -27.40 44.18
C THR A 181 -8.71 -27.88 42.73
N GLU A 182 -7.89 -28.90 42.31
CA GLU A 182 -8.03 -29.52 40.99
C GLU A 182 -9.40 -30.20 40.83
N ASP A 183 -9.89 -30.93 41.86
CA ASP A 183 -11.20 -31.56 41.86
C ASP A 183 -12.33 -30.56 41.67
N GLN A 184 -12.27 -29.46 42.44
CA GLN A 184 -13.28 -28.37 42.33
C GLN A 184 -13.27 -27.77 40.94
N GLN A 185 -12.13 -27.43 40.40
CA GLN A 185 -11.99 -26.88 39.05
C GLN A 185 -12.50 -27.85 37.96
N LEU A 186 -12.20 -29.14 38.09
CA LEU A 186 -12.71 -30.16 37.18
C LEU A 186 -14.24 -30.28 37.22
N LYS A 187 -14.85 -30.18 38.41
CA LYS A 187 -16.31 -30.16 38.55
C LYS A 187 -16.96 -28.96 37.92
N GLU A 188 -16.37 -27.77 38.12
CA GLU A 188 -16.83 -26.54 37.43
C GLU A 188 -16.72 -26.64 35.91
N ASP A 189 -15.63 -27.20 35.44
CA ASP A 189 -15.39 -27.44 33.99
C ASP A 189 -16.40 -28.45 33.42
N ILE A 190 -16.75 -29.49 34.18
CA ILE A 190 -17.78 -30.49 33.79
C ILE A 190 -19.13 -29.84 33.72
N ASP A 191 -19.51 -29.00 34.69
CA ASP A 191 -20.77 -28.26 34.69
C ASP A 191 -20.86 -27.32 33.49
N ALA A 192 -19.75 -26.69 33.11
CA ALA A 192 -19.69 -25.86 31.90
C ALA A 192 -19.87 -26.72 30.63
N LEU A 193 -19.22 -27.90 30.56
CA LEU A 193 -19.38 -28.84 29.43
C LEU A 193 -20.80 -29.40 29.36
N ASP A 194 -21.45 -29.68 30.50
CA ASP A 194 -22.82 -30.15 30.55
C ASP A 194 -23.80 -29.12 30.02
N LYS A 195 -23.60 -27.84 30.32
CA LYS A 195 -24.38 -26.76 29.71
C LYS A 195 -24.26 -26.74 28.18
N ILE A 196 -23.04 -26.93 27.65
CA ILE A 196 -22.83 -26.98 26.19
C ILE A 196 -23.52 -28.22 25.58
N LEU A 197 -23.55 -29.35 26.29
CA LEU A 197 -24.14 -30.62 25.82
C LEU A 197 -25.67 -30.60 25.87
N THR A 198 -26.27 -29.84 26.78
CA THR A 198 -27.72 -29.85 27.07
C THR A 198 -28.46 -28.61 26.56
N ASP A 199 -27.78 -27.46 26.43
CA ASP A 199 -28.39 -26.19 26.01
C ASP A 199 -27.87 -25.75 24.62
N ASP A 200 -28.78 -25.77 23.64
CA ASP A 200 -28.51 -25.34 22.27
C ASP A 200 -28.02 -23.87 22.18
N LYS A 201 -28.40 -23.00 23.14
CA LYS A 201 -27.93 -21.61 23.19
C LYS A 201 -26.46 -21.52 23.58
N GLU A 202 -26.05 -22.29 24.58
CA GLU A 202 -24.64 -22.32 24.99
C GLU A 202 -23.76 -22.97 23.89
N LEU A 203 -24.26 -24.02 23.25
CA LEU A 203 -23.59 -24.64 22.10
C LEU A 203 -23.37 -23.62 20.96
N ARG A 204 -24.39 -22.83 20.61
CA ARG A 204 -24.30 -21.79 19.59
C ARG A 204 -23.31 -20.69 19.97
N LYS A 205 -23.25 -20.29 21.24
CA LYS A 205 -22.25 -19.31 21.72
C LYS A 205 -20.83 -19.80 21.47
N VAL A 206 -20.55 -21.07 21.78
CA VAL A 206 -19.25 -21.66 21.54
C VAL A 206 -18.91 -21.67 20.05
N ILE A 207 -19.83 -22.13 19.21
CA ILE A 207 -19.65 -22.19 17.76
C ILE A 207 -19.39 -20.77 17.21
N ASN A 208 -20.18 -19.78 17.60
CA ASN A 208 -20.02 -18.39 17.15
C ASN A 208 -18.67 -17.81 17.58
N ALA A 209 -18.27 -18.03 18.84
CA ALA A 209 -16.99 -17.54 19.35
C ALA A 209 -15.78 -18.16 18.61
N GLU A 210 -15.89 -19.40 18.18
CA GLU A 210 -14.86 -20.06 17.36
C GLU A 210 -14.85 -19.49 15.94
N LEU A 211 -16.02 -19.32 15.32
CA LEU A 211 -16.12 -18.72 13.99
C LEU A 211 -15.63 -17.27 13.97
N ASP A 212 -15.92 -16.47 15.02
CA ASP A 212 -15.41 -15.10 15.14
C ASP A 212 -13.89 -15.03 15.25
N LYS A 213 -13.25 -16.02 15.87
CA LYS A 213 -11.78 -16.13 15.89
C LYS A 213 -11.23 -16.43 14.51
N GLU A 214 -11.85 -17.37 13.80
CA GLU A 214 -11.45 -17.73 12.42
C GLU A 214 -11.63 -16.53 11.47
N ILE A 215 -12.73 -15.79 11.59
CA ILE A 215 -12.98 -14.59 10.79
C ILE A 215 -11.87 -13.55 10.98
N LYS A 216 -11.37 -13.37 12.20
CA LYS A 216 -10.26 -12.44 12.47
C LYS A 216 -8.94 -12.87 11.83
N ILE A 217 -8.71 -14.17 11.67
CA ILE A 217 -7.47 -14.73 11.11
C ILE A 217 -7.51 -14.76 9.59
N ILE A 218 -8.61 -15.26 9.01
CA ILE A 218 -8.71 -15.56 7.58
C ILE A 218 -9.70 -14.65 6.83
N GLY A 219 -10.46 -13.83 7.57
CA GLY A 219 -11.46 -12.93 6.98
C GLY A 219 -10.81 -11.95 6.00
N ARG A 220 -11.37 -11.89 4.79
CA ARG A 220 -10.96 -10.95 3.73
C ARG A 220 -12.18 -10.16 3.27
N PRO A 221 -12.00 -8.89 2.90
CA PRO A 221 -13.08 -8.14 2.27
C PRO A 221 -13.50 -8.85 0.97
N ARG A 222 -14.78 -8.76 0.66
CA ARG A 222 -15.30 -9.29 -0.60
C ARG A 222 -14.68 -8.54 -1.77
N LEU A 223 -14.12 -9.26 -2.74
CA LEU A 223 -13.54 -8.68 -3.95
C LEU A 223 -14.58 -8.40 -5.04
N MET A 224 -15.78 -8.95 -4.91
CA MET A 224 -16.85 -8.89 -5.87
C MET A 224 -18.07 -8.20 -5.26
N GLU A 225 -18.67 -7.29 -5.98
CA GLU A 225 -19.95 -6.68 -5.61
C GLU A 225 -21.10 -7.65 -5.95
N ILE A 226 -22.04 -7.83 -4.99
CA ILE A 226 -23.28 -8.59 -5.22
C ILE A 226 -24.39 -7.56 -5.33
N THR A 227 -24.91 -7.37 -6.53
CA THR A 227 -25.94 -6.38 -6.77
C THR A 227 -27.35 -6.85 -6.40
N GLY A 228 -27.60 -8.14 -6.26
CA GLY A 228 -28.91 -8.69 -5.87
C GLY A 228 -30.09 -8.20 -6.69
N LEU A 229 -29.85 -7.75 -7.92
CA LEU A 229 -30.78 -7.01 -8.72
C LEU A 229 -31.74 -7.94 -9.47
N THR A 230 -32.96 -7.50 -9.62
CA THR A 230 -33.87 -8.07 -10.62
C THR A 230 -33.32 -7.83 -12.03
N ASP A 231 -33.78 -8.64 -13.00
CA ASP A 231 -33.33 -8.49 -14.40
C ASP A 231 -33.56 -7.08 -14.97
N GLU A 232 -34.56 -6.35 -14.48
CA GLU A 232 -34.82 -4.96 -14.86
C GLU A 232 -33.85 -3.97 -14.20
N GLU A 233 -33.54 -4.17 -12.93
CA GLU A 233 -32.55 -3.37 -12.19
C GLU A 233 -31.14 -3.63 -12.72
N ALA A 234 -30.82 -4.88 -13.07
CA ALA A 234 -29.55 -5.21 -13.71
C ALA A 234 -29.38 -4.51 -15.06
N LYS A 235 -30.44 -4.47 -15.89
CA LYS A 235 -30.45 -3.73 -17.16
C LYS A 235 -30.39 -2.21 -16.99
N ASN A 236 -31.00 -1.68 -15.94
CA ASN A 236 -30.94 -0.25 -15.63
C ASN A 236 -29.58 0.15 -15.09
N ASN A 237 -28.96 -0.67 -14.24
CA ASN A 237 -27.59 -0.47 -13.77
C ASN A 237 -26.55 -0.65 -14.88
N GLU A 238 -26.77 -1.58 -15.81
CA GLU A 238 -25.96 -1.71 -17.01
C GLU A 238 -26.03 -0.42 -17.85
N LYS A 239 -27.23 0.17 -18.02
CA LYS A 239 -27.41 1.46 -18.69
C LYS A 239 -26.73 2.61 -17.92
N GLN A 240 -26.78 2.59 -16.60
CA GLN A 240 -26.17 3.62 -15.75
C GLN A 240 -24.66 3.47 -15.73
N MET A 241 -24.14 2.25 -15.61
CA MET A 241 -22.73 1.92 -15.76
C MET A 241 -22.18 2.32 -17.14
N LEU A 242 -22.97 2.08 -18.21
CA LEU A 242 -22.64 2.55 -19.55
C LEU A 242 -22.71 4.09 -19.67
N ALA A 243 -23.61 4.76 -18.93
CA ALA A 243 -23.67 6.22 -18.86
C ALA A 243 -22.48 6.80 -18.04
N ASP A 244 -22.03 6.11 -16.99
CA ASP A 244 -20.86 6.50 -16.20
C ASP A 244 -19.57 6.25 -16.98
N ILE A 245 -19.47 5.13 -17.71
CA ILE A 245 -18.41 4.89 -18.70
C ILE A 245 -18.44 5.96 -19.80
N ARG A 246 -19.63 6.47 -20.20
CA ARG A 246 -19.74 7.60 -21.11
C ARG A 246 -19.21 8.90 -20.51
N ARG A 247 -19.47 9.16 -19.23
CA ARG A 247 -18.95 10.35 -18.53
C ARG A 247 -17.44 10.26 -18.36
N GLU A 248 -16.91 9.09 -18.05
CA GLU A 248 -15.47 8.83 -17.98
C GLU A 248 -14.82 8.79 -19.38
N GLY A 249 -15.56 8.39 -20.41
CA GLY A 249 -15.13 8.39 -21.82
C GLY A 249 -15.14 9.77 -22.48
N ASN A 250 -15.86 10.75 -21.94
CA ASN A 250 -15.76 12.13 -22.37
C ASN A 250 -14.46 12.72 -21.81
N ASP A 251 -13.69 13.34 -22.70
CA ASP A 251 -12.46 14.03 -22.31
C ASP A 251 -12.81 15.26 -21.45
N THR A 252 -12.85 15.08 -20.16
CA THR A 252 -13.21 16.10 -19.16
C THR A 252 -11.97 16.69 -18.52
N GLN A 253 -12.08 17.96 -18.13
CA GLN A 253 -11.01 18.63 -17.40
C GLN A 253 -10.72 17.92 -16.07
N THR A 254 -9.46 17.75 -15.75
CA THR A 254 -8.97 17.17 -14.51
C THR A 254 -7.65 17.81 -14.10
N PHE A 255 -7.21 17.57 -12.88
CA PHE A 255 -5.95 18.06 -12.34
C PHE A 255 -5.08 16.88 -11.92
N MET A 256 -3.80 16.97 -12.24
CA MET A 256 -2.79 16.00 -11.86
C MET A 256 -1.86 16.64 -10.82
N TYR A 257 -1.59 15.92 -9.75
CA TYR A 257 -0.69 16.32 -8.66
C TYR A 257 0.48 15.35 -8.58
N VAL A 258 1.67 15.91 -8.41
CA VAL A 258 2.91 15.16 -8.22
C VAL A 258 3.33 15.31 -6.77
N THR A 259 3.49 14.21 -6.07
CA THR A 259 3.88 14.20 -4.66
C THR A 259 5.40 14.15 -4.48
N THR A 260 5.87 14.49 -3.29
CA THR A 260 7.30 14.51 -2.94
C THR A 260 7.99 13.15 -3.06
N ASP A 261 7.22 12.05 -2.95
CA ASP A 261 7.71 10.68 -3.11
C ASP A 261 7.57 10.14 -4.55
N GLY A 262 7.21 11.00 -5.51
CA GLY A 262 7.11 10.64 -6.93
C GLY A 262 5.85 9.86 -7.29
N ARG A 263 4.78 10.01 -6.52
CA ARG A 263 3.45 9.49 -6.88
C ARG A 263 2.68 10.53 -7.69
N LEU A 264 1.75 10.06 -8.47
CA LEU A 264 0.78 10.86 -9.21
C LEU A 264 -0.60 10.64 -8.62
N PHE A 265 -1.33 11.72 -8.46
CA PHE A 265 -2.70 11.73 -8.01
C PHE A 265 -3.57 12.53 -8.97
N LYS A 266 -4.77 12.05 -9.29
CA LYS A 266 -5.70 12.70 -10.22
C LYS A 266 -7.02 13.04 -9.54
N THR A 267 -7.52 14.26 -9.75
CA THR A 267 -8.80 14.73 -9.19
C THR A 267 -9.53 15.62 -10.19
N PRO A 268 -10.89 15.60 -10.23
CA PRO A 268 -11.67 16.49 -11.10
C PRO A 268 -11.56 17.96 -10.67
N ASP A 269 -11.35 18.23 -9.38
CA ASP A 269 -11.35 19.57 -8.83
C ASP A 269 -9.93 20.08 -8.58
N LYS A 270 -9.73 21.37 -8.78
CA LYS A 270 -8.48 22.03 -8.44
C LYS A 270 -8.38 22.21 -6.93
N MET A 271 -7.36 21.63 -6.34
CA MET A 271 -6.99 21.86 -4.95
C MET A 271 -6.13 23.10 -4.86
N THR A 272 -6.56 24.07 -4.08
CA THR A 272 -5.88 25.35 -3.94
C THR A 272 -5.07 25.44 -2.67
N THR A 273 -5.42 24.64 -1.66
CA THR A 273 -4.73 24.62 -0.36
C THR A 273 -4.45 23.21 0.12
N ILE A 274 -3.49 23.07 1.04
CA ILE A 274 -3.22 21.81 1.73
C ILE A 274 -4.44 21.35 2.57
N SER A 275 -5.28 22.29 3.01
CA SER A 275 -6.52 22.00 3.73
C SER A 275 -7.60 21.40 2.84
N ASP A 276 -7.73 21.82 1.59
CA ASP A 276 -8.68 21.25 0.62
C ASP A 276 -8.37 19.77 0.39
N TRP A 277 -7.10 19.47 0.29
CA TRP A 277 -6.59 18.12 0.12
C TRP A 277 -6.85 17.20 1.34
N ARG A 278 -6.89 17.76 2.56
CA ARG A 278 -7.17 17.01 3.80
C ARG A 278 -8.67 16.81 4.06
N SER A 279 -9.51 17.65 3.48
CA SER A 279 -10.96 17.60 3.70
C SER A 279 -11.69 16.63 2.77
N ASP A 280 -11.02 16.11 1.72
CA ASP A 280 -11.59 15.10 0.85
C ASP A 280 -11.47 13.69 1.47
N PRO A 281 -12.59 13.06 1.89
CA PRO A 281 -12.56 11.74 2.51
C PRO A 281 -12.14 10.62 1.57
N SER A 282 -12.14 10.84 0.26
CA SER A 282 -11.67 9.88 -0.74
C SER A 282 -10.13 9.83 -0.81
N MET A 283 -9.46 10.82 -0.24
CA MET A 283 -8.02 10.90 -0.23
C MET A 283 -7.43 10.19 0.99
N LYS A 284 -6.71 9.12 0.75
CA LYS A 284 -5.77 8.58 1.73
C LYS A 284 -4.72 9.66 2.04
N PRO A 285 -4.12 9.68 3.25
CA PRO A 285 -3.05 10.60 3.58
C PRO A 285 -1.87 10.36 2.61
N VAL A 286 -1.81 11.18 1.57
CA VAL A 286 -0.77 11.16 0.55
C VAL A 286 0.31 12.16 0.97
N GLU A 287 1.53 11.93 0.54
CA GLU A 287 2.65 12.86 0.68
C GLU A 287 2.32 14.25 0.11
N PRO A 288 2.92 15.33 0.62
CA PRO A 288 2.77 16.66 0.05
C PRO A 288 3.08 16.67 -1.45
N PHE A 289 2.35 17.45 -2.23
CA PHE A 289 2.64 17.60 -3.65
C PHE A 289 3.72 18.67 -3.90
N VAL A 290 4.54 18.42 -4.90
CA VAL A 290 5.60 19.36 -5.34
C VAL A 290 5.21 20.13 -6.59
N SER A 291 4.28 19.62 -7.38
CA SER A 291 3.75 20.30 -8.56
C SER A 291 2.35 19.82 -8.88
N SER A 292 1.60 20.67 -9.58
CA SER A 292 0.28 20.33 -10.11
C SER A 292 0.09 20.98 -11.47
N PHE A 293 -0.70 20.35 -12.33
CA PHE A 293 -1.07 20.92 -13.61
C PHE A 293 -2.47 20.49 -14.02
N LYS A 294 -3.10 21.35 -14.81
CA LYS A 294 -4.38 21.08 -15.44
C LYS A 294 -4.16 20.17 -16.65
N THR A 295 -5.02 19.18 -16.81
CA THR A 295 -5.03 18.27 -17.94
C THR A 295 -6.44 17.80 -18.24
N THR A 296 -6.62 16.83 -19.12
CA THR A 296 -7.90 16.18 -19.34
C THR A 296 -7.82 14.69 -19.01
N THR A 297 -8.96 14.05 -18.84
CA THR A 297 -9.03 12.64 -18.42
C THR A 297 -8.35 11.69 -19.40
N GLN A 298 -8.25 12.07 -20.68
CA GLN A 298 -7.65 11.26 -21.75
C GLN A 298 -6.35 11.84 -22.31
N ALA A 299 -5.88 12.96 -21.74
CA ALA A 299 -4.67 13.61 -22.24
C ALA A 299 -3.47 12.67 -22.25
N ARG A 300 -2.60 12.91 -23.23
CA ARG A 300 -1.27 12.33 -23.23
C ARG A 300 -0.39 13.09 -22.25
N LEU A 301 0.44 12.35 -21.53
CA LEU A 301 1.43 12.88 -20.60
C LEU A 301 2.80 12.32 -20.96
N GLY A 302 3.86 13.05 -20.62
CA GLY A 302 5.24 12.60 -20.74
C GLY A 302 5.88 12.46 -19.37
N ILE A 303 6.33 11.26 -18.99
CA ILE A 303 7.16 11.07 -17.79
C ILE A 303 8.62 11.18 -18.22
N VAL A 304 9.33 12.15 -17.66
CA VAL A 304 10.73 12.39 -17.97
C VAL A 304 11.60 11.59 -16.99
N GLY A 305 12.51 10.77 -17.55
CA GLY A 305 13.43 9.93 -16.76
C GLY A 305 14.78 10.59 -16.50
N THR A 306 15.51 10.05 -15.52
CA THR A 306 16.90 10.46 -15.21
C THR A 306 17.88 10.25 -16.36
N ASP A 307 17.52 9.44 -17.33
CA ASP A 307 18.28 9.18 -18.57
C ASP A 307 18.11 10.27 -19.65
N GLY A 308 17.33 11.31 -19.36
CA GLY A 308 17.04 12.39 -20.29
C GLY A 308 16.09 12.01 -21.43
N ARG A 309 15.29 10.95 -21.24
CA ARG A 309 14.22 10.55 -22.16
C ARG A 309 12.85 10.85 -21.58
N GLU A 310 11.89 11.02 -22.46
CA GLU A 310 10.49 11.21 -22.13
C GLU A 310 9.70 9.97 -22.56
N TYR A 311 8.84 9.47 -21.68
CA TYR A 311 8.04 8.25 -21.82
C TYR A 311 6.57 8.62 -21.89
N ALA A 312 5.92 8.28 -23.00
CA ALA A 312 4.51 8.57 -23.22
C ALA A 312 3.61 7.71 -22.31
N VAL A 313 2.68 8.34 -21.65
CA VAL A 313 1.63 7.71 -20.86
C VAL A 313 0.29 8.44 -21.09
N SER A 314 -0.83 7.76 -20.79
CA SER A 314 -2.14 8.39 -20.87
C SER A 314 -2.65 8.77 -19.49
N ALA A 315 -3.29 9.94 -19.35
CA ALA A 315 -3.95 10.34 -18.11
C ALA A 315 -5.14 9.43 -17.77
N SER A 316 -5.72 8.72 -18.74
CA SER A 316 -6.77 7.73 -18.54
C SER A 316 -6.29 6.49 -17.76
N PHE A 317 -4.97 6.30 -17.64
CA PHE A 317 -4.35 5.25 -16.84
C PHE A 317 -4.74 5.33 -15.35
N LEU A 318 -4.96 6.54 -14.85
CA LEU A 318 -5.30 6.84 -13.47
C LEU A 318 -6.73 7.36 -13.38
N ARG A 319 -7.57 6.76 -12.54
CA ARG A 319 -8.91 7.27 -12.28
C ARG A 319 -8.87 8.45 -11.30
N ASN A 320 -9.94 9.23 -11.27
CA ASN A 320 -10.09 10.30 -10.27
C ASN A 320 -10.11 9.70 -8.86
N GLY A 321 -9.35 10.30 -7.94
CA GLY A 321 -9.19 9.81 -6.57
C GLY A 321 -8.16 8.68 -6.40
N GLU A 322 -7.57 8.17 -7.47
CA GLU A 322 -6.50 7.16 -7.40
C GLU A 322 -5.11 7.80 -7.42
N ASP A 323 -4.15 7.06 -6.88
CA ASP A 323 -2.72 7.40 -6.93
C ASP A 323 -1.88 6.25 -7.45
N THR A 324 -0.76 6.57 -8.09
CA THR A 324 0.23 5.59 -8.55
C THR A 324 1.63 6.21 -8.57
N THR A 325 2.67 5.38 -8.64
CA THR A 325 4.03 5.88 -8.84
C THR A 325 4.30 6.14 -10.33
N MET A 326 5.03 7.21 -10.64
CA MET A 326 5.44 7.50 -12.02
C MET A 326 6.19 6.32 -12.67
N SER A 327 6.97 5.58 -11.89
CA SER A 327 7.70 4.39 -12.38
C SER A 327 6.77 3.26 -12.83
N LYS A 328 5.70 3.00 -12.08
CA LYS A 328 4.69 2.00 -12.47
C LYS A 328 3.92 2.44 -13.71
N MET A 329 3.57 3.72 -13.79
CA MET A 329 2.80 4.26 -14.90
C MET A 329 3.55 4.21 -16.24
N ALA A 330 4.84 4.55 -16.26
CA ALA A 330 5.63 4.63 -17.49
C ALA A 330 6.37 3.35 -17.87
N ASN A 331 6.40 2.34 -17.00
CA ASN A 331 7.21 1.13 -17.19
C ASN A 331 8.68 1.46 -17.56
N LEU A 332 9.32 2.26 -16.71
CA LEU A 332 10.67 2.77 -16.95
C LEU A 332 11.71 1.65 -17.02
N PRO A 333 12.76 1.78 -17.85
CA PRO A 333 13.86 0.83 -17.89
C PRO A 333 14.56 0.67 -16.54
N LYS A 334 15.18 -0.49 -16.32
CA LYS A 334 15.91 -0.78 -15.09
C LYS A 334 17.02 0.26 -14.85
N GLY A 335 16.99 0.88 -13.67
CA GLY A 335 17.96 1.92 -13.27
C GLY A 335 17.54 3.35 -13.61
N VAL A 336 16.54 3.56 -14.46
CA VAL A 336 15.97 4.87 -14.73
C VAL A 336 14.96 5.22 -13.65
N LYS A 337 15.09 6.41 -13.07
CA LYS A 337 14.13 6.96 -12.11
C LYS A 337 13.31 8.06 -12.77
N PRO A 338 12.04 8.24 -12.42
CA PRO A 338 11.27 9.39 -12.91
C PRO A 338 11.78 10.67 -12.25
N VAL A 339 11.78 11.75 -13.03
CA VAL A 339 12.13 13.11 -12.57
C VAL A 339 10.85 13.94 -12.42
N THR A 340 9.99 13.93 -13.43
CA THR A 340 8.71 14.65 -13.44
C THR A 340 7.75 14.08 -14.45
N VAL A 341 6.51 14.55 -14.41
CA VAL A 341 5.50 14.33 -15.45
C VAL A 341 5.06 15.68 -16.02
N LEU A 342 4.88 15.73 -17.31
CA LEU A 342 4.45 16.91 -18.04
C LEU A 342 3.23 16.58 -18.91
N PRO A 343 2.25 17.46 -19.06
CA PRO A 343 1.24 17.32 -20.10
C PRO A 343 1.84 17.54 -21.49
N ASP A 344 1.26 16.91 -22.49
CA ASP A 344 1.68 17.06 -23.90
C ASP A 344 1.02 18.31 -24.50
N ASP A 345 1.52 19.46 -24.11
CA ASP A 345 1.08 20.78 -24.60
C ASP A 345 2.28 21.71 -24.85
N ASP A 346 1.99 22.84 -25.49
CA ASP A 346 3.01 23.86 -25.78
C ASP A 346 3.37 24.60 -24.48
N ARG A 347 4.60 24.38 -23.99
CA ARG A 347 5.14 25.03 -22.79
C ARG A 347 6.65 25.16 -22.83
N GLN A 348 7.16 25.99 -21.94
CA GLN A 348 8.59 26.08 -21.68
C GLN A 348 8.92 25.38 -20.37
N VAL A 349 10.04 24.67 -20.36
CA VAL A 349 10.58 24.05 -19.16
C VAL A 349 12.07 24.39 -19.00
N LEU A 350 12.54 24.46 -17.76
CA LEU A 350 13.95 24.51 -17.42
C LEU A 350 14.40 23.11 -17.00
N VAL A 351 15.40 22.59 -17.65
CA VAL A 351 16.00 21.29 -17.29
C VAL A 351 17.35 21.47 -16.68
N ALA A 352 17.71 20.59 -15.74
CA ALA A 352 19.02 20.60 -15.10
C ALA A 352 19.55 19.20 -14.84
N SER A 353 20.86 19.01 -15.05
CA SER A 353 21.56 17.76 -14.80
C SER A 353 22.34 17.78 -13.49
N ALA A 354 22.76 16.61 -13.03
CA ALA A 354 23.54 16.44 -11.82
C ALA A 354 24.90 17.15 -11.88
N ASP A 355 25.44 17.36 -13.06
CA ASP A 355 26.74 18.01 -13.29
C ASP A 355 26.64 19.53 -13.44
N GLY A 356 25.47 20.11 -13.11
CA GLY A 356 25.27 21.56 -13.11
C GLY A 356 25.03 22.15 -14.49
N MET A 357 24.69 21.32 -15.46
CA MET A 357 24.31 21.75 -16.79
C MET A 357 22.82 22.05 -16.82
N ILE A 358 22.39 23.05 -17.59
CA ILE A 358 20.97 23.47 -17.70
C ILE A 358 20.59 23.76 -19.13
N ARG A 359 19.27 23.82 -19.38
CA ARG A 359 18.72 24.35 -20.62
C ARG A 359 17.26 24.76 -20.43
N LYS A 360 16.84 25.84 -21.09
CA LYS A 360 15.44 26.17 -21.30
C LYS A 360 14.97 25.50 -22.59
N MET A 361 13.85 24.81 -22.56
CA MET A 361 13.35 24.04 -23.69
C MET A 361 11.90 24.42 -24.00
N ASN A 362 11.60 24.55 -25.30
CA ASN A 362 10.23 24.66 -25.78
C ASN A 362 9.70 23.25 -26.04
N LEU A 363 8.68 22.86 -25.32
CA LEU A 363 7.88 21.69 -25.64
C LEU A 363 6.85 22.10 -26.70
N SER A 364 6.57 21.22 -27.62
CA SER A 364 5.60 21.44 -28.70
C SER A 364 4.82 20.15 -28.92
N THR A 365 3.53 20.29 -29.11
CA THR A 365 2.59 19.21 -29.46
C THR A 365 2.78 18.69 -30.89
N ASN A 366 3.71 19.24 -31.66
CA ASN A 366 3.95 18.89 -33.06
C ASN A 366 4.47 17.46 -33.24
N GLY A 367 3.57 16.52 -33.22
CA GLY A 367 3.82 15.14 -33.62
C GLY A 367 3.26 14.09 -32.65
N LYS A 368 2.53 13.14 -33.21
CA LYS A 368 2.17 11.90 -32.50
C LYS A 368 3.45 11.11 -32.26
N TRP A 369 3.80 10.92 -30.98
CA TRP A 369 4.89 10.03 -30.60
C TRP A 369 4.38 8.96 -29.65
N ASP A 370 4.85 7.75 -29.84
CA ASP A 370 4.53 6.59 -29.03
C ASP A 370 5.81 6.00 -28.44
N GLY A 371 5.72 5.47 -27.23
CA GLY A 371 6.85 4.89 -26.54
C GLY A 371 7.71 5.94 -25.83
N ASN A 372 8.98 6.08 -26.20
CA ASN A 372 9.90 7.05 -25.63
C ASN A 372 10.60 7.89 -26.70
N ARG A 373 10.95 9.13 -26.33
CA ARG A 373 11.72 10.04 -27.18
C ARG A 373 12.87 10.71 -26.43
N PRO A 374 13.93 11.15 -27.11
CA PRO A 374 14.95 11.98 -26.49
C PRO A 374 14.34 13.29 -25.99
N PHE A 375 14.46 13.57 -24.69
CA PHE A 375 14.03 14.84 -24.08
C PHE A 375 15.20 15.83 -24.08
N VAL A 376 16.37 15.40 -23.59
CA VAL A 376 17.58 16.18 -23.57
C VAL A 376 18.80 15.27 -23.78
N LYS A 377 19.85 15.80 -24.40
CA LYS A 377 21.11 15.07 -24.58
C LYS A 377 22.01 15.32 -23.38
N LEU A 378 22.25 14.25 -22.61
CA LEU A 378 23.16 14.25 -21.44
C LEU A 378 24.56 13.82 -21.86
N ALA A 379 25.58 14.25 -21.13
CA ALA A 379 26.93 13.73 -21.21
C ALA A 379 27.01 12.33 -20.59
N ASP A 380 28.06 11.57 -20.96
CA ASP A 380 28.27 10.23 -20.41
C ASP A 380 28.44 10.26 -18.90
N GLY A 381 27.67 9.44 -18.20
CA GLY A 381 27.66 9.36 -16.73
C GLY A 381 26.87 10.47 -16.02
N ASP A 382 26.37 11.49 -16.72
CA ASP A 382 25.48 12.50 -16.16
C ASP A 382 24.04 12.02 -16.13
N ARG A 383 23.23 12.66 -15.31
CA ARG A 383 21.80 12.33 -15.18
C ARG A 383 20.94 13.58 -15.02
N LEU A 384 19.72 13.53 -15.50
CA LEU A 384 18.76 14.57 -15.28
C LEU A 384 18.28 14.56 -13.81
N VAL A 385 18.23 15.71 -13.17
CA VAL A 385 17.82 15.84 -11.75
C VAL A 385 16.61 16.74 -11.57
N SER A 386 16.37 17.67 -12.49
CA SER A 386 15.23 18.59 -12.38
C SER A 386 14.67 18.98 -13.73
N VAL A 387 13.35 19.08 -13.79
CA VAL A 387 12.58 19.65 -14.90
C VAL A 387 11.49 20.52 -14.28
N ILE A 388 11.56 21.80 -14.53
CA ILE A 388 10.68 22.82 -13.94
C ILE A 388 9.83 23.41 -15.03
N ASP A 389 8.51 23.37 -14.86
CA ASP A 389 7.55 24.05 -15.71
C ASP A 389 7.65 25.57 -15.50
N LEU A 390 7.82 26.29 -16.60
CA LEU A 390 7.96 27.74 -16.60
C LEU A 390 6.65 28.47 -16.93
N SER A 391 5.54 27.78 -17.05
CA SER A 391 4.24 28.37 -17.44
C SER A 391 3.75 29.45 -16.46
N ASN A 392 4.13 29.37 -15.20
CA ASN A 392 3.79 30.33 -14.15
C ASN A 392 4.92 31.33 -13.86
N THR A 393 5.99 31.38 -14.66
CA THR A 393 7.08 32.34 -14.47
C THR A 393 6.73 33.68 -15.07
N ILE A 394 7.26 34.73 -14.44
CA ILE A 394 7.10 36.11 -14.88
C ILE A 394 8.44 36.71 -15.25
N LYS A 395 8.43 37.84 -15.92
CA LYS A 395 9.63 38.59 -16.29
C LYS A 395 10.50 38.88 -15.05
N ASN A 396 11.80 38.79 -15.19
CA ASN A 396 12.80 38.95 -14.12
C ASN A 396 12.82 37.82 -13.07
N SER A 397 12.24 36.65 -13.36
CA SER A 397 12.45 35.45 -12.54
C SER A 397 13.91 35.03 -12.56
N THR A 398 14.39 34.48 -11.46
CA THR A 398 15.79 34.03 -11.33
C THR A 398 15.87 32.51 -11.10
N VAL A 399 16.93 31.91 -11.60
CA VAL A 399 17.26 30.48 -11.39
C VAL A 399 18.24 30.38 -10.25
N LEU A 400 17.99 29.46 -9.33
CA LEU A 400 18.95 29.08 -8.28
C LEU A 400 19.31 27.60 -8.46
N ILE A 401 20.61 27.33 -8.56
CA ILE A 401 21.14 25.96 -8.55
C ILE A 401 21.81 25.74 -7.20
N ILE A 402 21.35 24.74 -6.47
CA ILE A 402 21.83 24.38 -5.13
C ILE A 402 22.57 23.04 -5.24
N THR A 403 23.77 22.98 -4.66
CA THR A 403 24.59 21.78 -4.71
C THR A 403 24.46 20.94 -3.45
N GLN A 404 24.82 19.66 -3.54
CA GLN A 404 24.83 18.72 -2.41
C GLN A 404 25.79 19.16 -1.29
N LEU A 405 26.84 19.91 -1.63
CA LEU A 405 27.79 20.46 -0.66
C LEU A 405 27.41 21.86 -0.16
N GLY A 406 26.19 22.30 -0.42
CA GLY A 406 25.62 23.52 0.17
C GLY A 406 26.00 24.82 -0.52
N LYS A 407 26.46 24.80 -1.75
CA LYS A 407 26.68 26.00 -2.56
C LYS A 407 25.42 26.37 -3.34
N VAL A 408 25.34 27.67 -3.69
CA VAL A 408 24.28 28.20 -4.55
C VAL A 408 24.85 29.17 -5.56
N ILE A 409 24.26 29.17 -6.76
CA ILE A 409 24.38 30.23 -7.74
C ILE A 409 23.00 30.77 -8.09
N ARG A 410 22.86 32.10 -8.23
CA ARG A 410 21.63 32.76 -8.66
C ARG A 410 21.91 33.59 -9.91
N PHE A 411 21.10 33.44 -10.97
CA PHE A 411 21.23 34.18 -12.22
C PHE A 411 19.85 34.38 -12.86
N ASN A 412 19.75 35.29 -13.82
CA ASN A 412 18.47 35.56 -14.48
C ASN A 412 18.04 34.40 -15.36
N LEU A 413 16.75 34.04 -15.32
CA LEU A 413 16.18 33.01 -16.20
C LEU A 413 16.32 33.40 -17.69
N ASP A 414 16.30 34.69 -18.00
CA ASP A 414 16.43 35.20 -19.37
C ASP A 414 17.82 35.01 -19.97
N ASP A 415 18.85 34.75 -19.14
CA ASP A 415 20.21 34.38 -19.60
C ASP A 415 20.28 32.97 -20.22
N VAL A 416 19.18 32.21 -20.16
CA VAL A 416 19.07 30.88 -20.75
C VAL A 416 18.14 30.92 -21.95
N SER A 417 18.68 30.89 -23.14
CA SER A 417 17.88 30.89 -24.38
C SER A 417 17.14 29.55 -24.55
N PRO A 418 15.86 29.59 -24.98
CA PRO A 418 15.08 28.38 -25.21
C PRO A 418 15.52 27.65 -26.50
N VAL A 419 15.44 26.31 -26.47
CA VAL A 419 15.78 25.44 -27.63
C VAL A 419 14.75 24.31 -27.75
N SER A 420 14.85 23.56 -28.85
CA SER A 420 14.01 22.38 -29.09
C SER A 420 14.44 21.16 -28.26
N LEU A 421 13.56 20.18 -28.15
CA LEU A 421 13.84 18.88 -27.53
C LEU A 421 15.09 18.19 -28.13
N GLY A 422 15.77 17.36 -27.34
CA GLY A 422 16.96 16.63 -27.78
C GLY A 422 18.24 17.47 -27.86
N SER A 423 18.20 18.76 -27.49
CA SER A 423 19.37 19.66 -27.51
C SER A 423 20.34 19.37 -26.37
N GLN A 424 21.59 19.77 -26.54
CA GLN A 424 22.62 19.70 -25.49
C GLN A 424 22.37 20.74 -24.40
N LEU A 425 22.73 20.39 -23.17
CA LEU A 425 22.76 21.29 -22.03
C LEU A 425 23.93 22.27 -22.10
N ILE A 426 23.81 23.40 -21.43
CA ILE A 426 24.85 24.41 -21.29
C ILE A 426 25.21 24.56 -19.82
N LYS A 427 26.39 25.09 -19.53
CA LYS A 427 26.87 25.24 -18.15
C LYS A 427 26.01 26.24 -17.38
N GLY A 428 25.35 25.76 -16.32
CA GLY A 428 24.60 26.57 -15.37
C GLY A 428 25.46 26.97 -14.18
N MET A 429 26.20 26.01 -13.61
CA MET A 429 27.11 26.19 -12.49
C MET A 429 28.40 25.41 -12.72
N ASN A 430 29.52 25.94 -12.25
CA ASN A 430 30.82 25.24 -12.27
C ASN A 430 31.01 24.47 -10.96
N LEU A 431 30.84 23.16 -11.03
CA LEU A 431 30.92 22.26 -9.87
C LEU A 431 32.35 21.78 -9.61
N LYS A 432 32.70 21.54 -8.35
CA LYS A 432 33.89 20.76 -7.99
C LYS A 432 33.66 19.28 -8.31
N LYS A 433 34.75 18.51 -8.49
CA LYS A 433 34.72 17.10 -8.91
C LYS A 433 33.79 16.21 -8.05
N ASP A 434 33.69 16.49 -6.76
CA ASP A 434 32.93 15.68 -5.80
C ASP A 434 31.56 16.29 -5.43
N ASP A 435 31.15 17.37 -6.11
CA ASP A 435 29.87 18.02 -5.88
C ASP A 435 28.88 17.75 -7.01
N LYS A 436 27.62 17.66 -6.68
CA LYS A 436 26.53 17.46 -7.64
C LYS A 436 25.38 18.41 -7.31
N VAL A 437 24.54 18.68 -8.29
CA VAL A 437 23.30 19.42 -8.05
C VAL A 437 22.37 18.60 -7.14
N ALA A 438 21.89 19.26 -6.09
CA ALA A 438 20.86 18.73 -5.19
C ALA A 438 19.47 19.15 -5.64
N ALA A 439 19.29 20.44 -5.94
CA ALA A 439 18.03 21.00 -6.37
C ALA A 439 18.25 22.19 -7.31
N VAL A 440 17.27 22.42 -8.18
CA VAL A 440 17.15 23.66 -8.95
C VAL A 440 15.75 24.22 -8.69
N VAL A 441 15.68 25.52 -8.45
CA VAL A 441 14.42 26.21 -8.22
C VAL A 441 14.39 27.52 -9.02
N VAL A 442 13.19 27.97 -9.39
CA VAL A 442 12.96 29.23 -10.06
C VAL A 442 12.25 30.16 -9.07
N ALA A 443 12.88 31.28 -8.77
CA ALA A 443 12.32 32.30 -7.89
C ALA A 443 11.70 33.43 -8.71
N ARG A 444 10.47 33.78 -8.40
CA ARG A 444 9.80 34.97 -8.90
C ARG A 444 10.43 36.22 -8.24
N PRO A 445 10.25 37.41 -8.83
CA PRO A 445 10.78 38.65 -8.26
C PRO A 445 10.24 39.01 -6.87
N ASP A 446 9.02 38.56 -6.57
CA ASP A 446 8.32 38.77 -5.30
C ASP A 446 8.64 37.70 -4.24
N ALA A 447 9.45 36.71 -4.56
CA ALA A 447 9.85 35.65 -3.62
C ALA A 447 10.82 36.19 -2.56
N GLU A 448 10.61 35.79 -1.31
CA GLU A 448 11.30 36.33 -0.15
C GLU A 448 12.47 35.45 0.35
N SER A 449 12.29 34.14 0.32
CA SER A 449 13.22 33.22 0.97
C SER A 449 13.57 31.98 0.13
N LEU A 450 14.72 31.39 0.42
CA LEU A 450 15.12 30.07 -0.04
C LEU A 450 15.29 29.16 1.17
N VAL A 451 14.53 28.09 1.21
CA VAL A 451 14.66 27.02 2.21
C VAL A 451 15.50 25.89 1.64
N THR A 452 16.53 25.48 2.36
CA THR A 452 17.38 24.32 2.00
C THR A 452 17.41 23.33 3.15
N MET A 453 17.35 22.05 2.84
CA MET A 453 17.27 20.98 3.83
C MET A 453 18.22 19.83 3.51
N SER A 454 18.92 19.37 4.54
CA SER A 454 19.65 18.11 4.57
C SER A 454 18.96 17.13 5.53
N ARG A 455 19.52 15.96 5.76
CA ARG A 455 19.00 15.03 6.77
C ARG A 455 18.98 15.60 8.17
N SER A 456 20.04 16.32 8.53
CA SER A 456 20.26 16.79 9.89
C SER A 456 19.97 18.26 10.10
N THR A 457 19.93 19.07 9.03
CA THR A 457 19.85 20.52 9.14
C THR A 457 18.87 21.14 8.15
N ILE A 458 18.31 22.27 8.54
CA ILE A 458 17.44 23.12 7.72
C ILE A 458 17.93 24.57 7.81
N LYS A 459 17.82 25.29 6.71
CA LYS A 459 18.17 26.71 6.64
C LYS A 459 17.20 27.48 5.79
N VAL A 460 16.72 28.58 6.31
CA VAL A 460 15.95 29.60 5.60
C VAL A 460 16.89 30.80 5.36
N THR A 461 17.06 31.20 4.11
CA THR A 461 17.94 32.32 3.73
C THR A 461 17.13 33.33 2.94
N PRO A 462 17.18 34.64 3.31
CA PRO A 462 16.55 35.68 2.49
C PRO A 462 17.15 35.69 1.07
N LEU A 463 16.31 35.78 0.07
CA LEU A 463 16.77 35.81 -1.32
C LEU A 463 17.59 37.08 -1.63
N SER A 464 17.40 38.17 -0.86
CA SER A 464 18.21 39.39 -0.93
C SER A 464 19.68 39.13 -0.66
N ASP A 465 20.01 38.14 0.18
CA ASP A 465 21.40 37.79 0.55
C ASP A 465 22.12 36.96 -0.51
N ILE A 466 21.40 36.53 -1.55
CA ILE A 466 21.93 35.73 -2.65
C ILE A 466 22.01 36.63 -3.89
N THR A 467 23.17 37.20 -4.15
CA THR A 467 23.37 38.09 -5.29
C THR A 467 23.14 37.41 -6.62
N VAL A 468 22.48 38.11 -7.55
CA VAL A 468 22.34 37.66 -8.93
C VAL A 468 23.71 37.81 -9.62
N SER A 469 24.17 36.74 -10.24
CA SER A 469 25.47 36.66 -10.93
C SER A 469 25.31 36.11 -12.34
N ASN A 470 26.38 36.04 -13.11
CA ASN A 470 26.35 35.36 -14.40
C ASN A 470 26.31 33.84 -14.20
N ARG A 471 25.57 33.11 -15.07
CA ARG A 471 25.54 31.65 -15.05
C ARG A 471 26.95 31.08 -15.36
N GLY A 472 27.19 29.85 -14.93
CA GLY A 472 28.45 29.15 -15.14
C GLY A 472 29.55 29.47 -14.11
N GLY A 473 29.27 30.34 -13.13
CA GLY A 473 30.17 30.61 -12.00
C GLY A 473 30.23 29.46 -10.98
N ALA A 474 31.18 29.57 -10.05
CA ALA A 474 31.40 28.54 -9.00
C ALA A 474 30.38 28.61 -7.85
N GLY A 475 29.51 29.63 -7.84
CA GLY A 475 28.56 29.88 -6.76
C GLY A 475 29.20 30.26 -5.41
N VAL A 476 28.38 30.50 -4.44
CA VAL A 476 28.77 30.90 -3.07
C VAL A 476 28.22 29.89 -2.06
N MET A 477 28.85 29.81 -0.89
CA MET A 477 28.36 28.95 0.19
C MET A 477 27.05 29.51 0.73
N LEU A 478 26.04 28.67 0.79
CA LEU A 478 24.72 29.00 1.30
C LEU A 478 24.43 28.25 2.60
N HIS A 479 24.64 26.95 2.60
CA HIS A 479 24.31 26.04 3.68
C HIS A 479 25.57 25.30 4.11
N PRO A 480 26.33 25.86 5.04
CA PRO A 480 27.56 25.21 5.53
C PRO A 480 27.20 23.90 6.23
N LEU A 481 27.74 22.79 5.75
CA LEU A 481 27.57 21.46 6.32
C LEU A 481 28.75 21.16 7.27
N ASP A 482 28.45 20.51 8.41
CA ASP A 482 29.47 20.09 9.35
C ASP A 482 30.32 18.96 8.73
N LYS A 483 31.63 19.01 9.06
CA LYS A 483 32.60 18.01 8.64
C LYS A 483 33.00 17.15 9.83
N LEU A 484 32.85 15.87 9.73
CA LEU A 484 33.41 14.91 10.66
C LEU A 484 34.72 14.37 10.09
N ASN A 485 35.86 14.58 10.82
CA ASN A 485 37.20 14.20 10.35
C ASN A 485 37.55 14.73 8.94
N GLY A 486 37.09 15.95 8.62
CA GLY A 486 37.36 16.58 7.32
C GLY A 486 36.43 16.14 6.17
N VAL A 487 35.59 15.16 6.39
CA VAL A 487 34.64 14.66 5.39
C VAL A 487 33.23 15.18 5.68
N VAL A 488 32.53 15.68 4.66
CA VAL A 488 31.14 16.08 4.76
C VAL A 488 30.28 14.81 4.77
N SER A 489 29.65 14.51 5.91
CA SER A 489 28.82 13.32 6.10
C SER A 489 27.35 13.54 5.70
N ASP A 490 26.91 14.79 5.68
CA ASP A 490 25.56 15.19 5.31
C ASP A 490 25.55 15.89 3.94
N ARG A 491 24.42 15.89 3.27
CA ARG A 491 24.26 16.51 1.95
C ARG A 491 22.92 17.22 1.86
N ILE A 492 22.85 18.32 1.12
CA ILE A 492 21.56 18.93 0.79
C ILE A 492 20.78 17.94 -0.08
N GLU A 493 19.56 17.69 0.33
CA GLU A 493 18.65 16.76 -0.36
C GLU A 493 17.58 17.51 -1.16
N THR A 494 17.11 18.66 -0.66
CA THR A 494 16.05 19.43 -1.29
C THR A 494 16.14 20.92 -0.99
N ALA A 495 15.51 21.73 -1.83
CA ALA A 495 15.32 23.15 -1.64
C ALA A 495 13.99 23.60 -2.24
N ALA A 496 13.40 24.66 -1.66
CA ALA A 496 12.20 25.31 -2.19
C ALA A 496 12.27 26.82 -1.94
N VAL A 497 11.66 27.58 -2.85
CA VAL A 497 11.43 29.00 -2.67
C VAL A 497 10.13 29.19 -1.90
N ASP A 498 10.16 30.00 -0.84
CA ASP A 498 9.04 30.22 0.07
C ASP A 498 8.34 28.91 0.52
N GLY A 499 9.16 27.88 0.74
CA GLY A 499 8.71 26.52 1.02
C GLY A 499 8.06 26.39 2.38
N VAL A 500 7.28 25.31 2.53
CA VAL A 500 6.61 24.92 3.78
C VAL A 500 7.16 23.59 4.26
N LEU A 501 7.45 23.48 5.56
CA LEU A 501 7.90 22.24 6.14
C LEU A 501 6.69 21.39 6.58
N MET A 502 6.65 20.14 6.14
CA MET A 502 5.62 19.18 6.47
C MET A 502 6.19 18.06 7.33
N SER A 503 5.61 17.82 8.51
CA SER A 503 6.00 16.69 9.36
C SER A 503 5.64 15.34 8.75
N ALA A 504 6.22 14.27 9.25
CA ALA A 504 5.88 12.88 8.87
C ALA A 504 4.37 12.52 9.09
N LYS A 505 3.65 13.34 9.87
CA LYS A 505 2.19 13.22 10.08
C LYS A 505 1.37 14.19 9.20
N ASN A 506 1.97 14.72 8.15
CA ASN A 506 1.36 15.68 7.21
C ASN A 506 0.77 16.95 7.88
N LYS A 507 1.42 17.44 8.94
CA LYS A 507 1.08 18.73 9.55
C LYS A 507 2.11 19.76 9.13
N VAL A 508 1.67 20.98 8.81
CA VAL A 508 2.57 22.12 8.62
C VAL A 508 3.31 22.39 9.92
N VAL A 509 4.62 22.45 9.83
CA VAL A 509 5.52 22.75 10.95
C VAL A 509 6.16 24.11 10.67
N GLY A 510 6.34 24.91 11.69
CA GLY A 510 7.03 26.20 11.57
C GLY A 510 8.44 26.01 11.02
N LEU A 511 8.82 26.84 10.07
CA LEU A 511 10.19 26.99 9.62
C LEU A 511 10.99 27.74 10.70
N PRO A 512 12.31 27.50 10.80
CA PRO A 512 13.18 28.35 11.60
C PRO A 512 13.21 29.78 11.03
N ASP A 513 13.56 30.74 11.86
CA ASP A 513 13.75 32.12 11.43
C ASP A 513 14.77 32.20 10.28
N ALA A 514 14.54 33.14 9.37
CA ALA A 514 15.46 33.40 8.27
C ALA A 514 16.79 33.88 8.81
N THR A 515 17.88 33.30 8.35
CA THR A 515 19.25 33.63 8.78
C THR A 515 20.09 34.08 7.58
N PRO A 516 21.07 35.01 7.82
CA PRO A 516 21.97 35.45 6.77
C PRO A 516 22.66 34.25 6.07
N ARG A 517 23.00 34.43 4.80
CA ARG A 517 23.65 33.42 3.98
C ARG A 517 24.87 32.76 4.63
N ALA A 518 25.69 33.55 5.31
CA ALA A 518 26.92 33.08 5.99
C ALA A 518 26.67 32.38 7.35
N ALA A 519 25.47 32.50 7.92
CA ALA A 519 25.12 31.86 9.19
C ALA A 519 25.05 30.33 9.10
N LYS A 520 25.26 29.66 10.24
CA LYS A 520 25.08 28.21 10.33
C LYS A 520 23.60 27.82 10.18
N PRO A 521 23.31 26.65 9.61
CA PRO A 521 21.94 26.11 9.56
C PRO A 521 21.46 25.73 10.95
N THR A 522 20.13 25.63 11.09
CA THR A 522 19.48 25.11 12.30
C THR A 522 19.39 23.59 12.22
N VAL A 523 19.56 22.91 13.37
CA VAL A 523 19.36 21.46 13.43
C VAL A 523 17.90 21.12 13.11
N ASN A 524 17.70 20.16 12.23
CA ASN A 524 16.37 19.70 11.87
C ASN A 524 15.78 18.83 12.99
N MET A 525 14.97 19.44 13.84
CA MET A 525 14.29 18.76 14.95
C MET A 525 13.14 17.83 14.48
N ASN A 526 12.74 17.93 13.21
CA ASN A 526 11.64 17.19 12.63
C ASN A 526 12.17 16.10 11.69
N ILE A 527 12.80 15.06 12.24
CA ILE A 527 13.29 13.92 11.48
C ILE A 527 12.13 13.31 10.67
N GLY A 528 12.32 13.18 9.36
CA GLY A 528 11.29 12.68 8.43
C GLY A 528 10.32 13.75 7.92
N ALA A 529 10.50 15.03 8.27
CA ALA A 529 9.75 16.12 7.65
C ALA A 529 10.19 16.33 6.19
N LYS A 530 9.25 16.76 5.36
CA LYS A 530 9.46 17.02 3.94
C LYS A 530 9.20 18.47 3.61
N LEU A 531 10.01 19.01 2.70
CA LEU A 531 9.86 20.37 2.20
C LEU A 531 8.93 20.37 0.98
N ALA A 532 7.91 21.21 1.01
CA ALA A 532 6.97 21.42 -0.09
C ALA A 532 7.02 22.89 -0.53
N SER A 533 6.81 23.15 -1.81
CA SER A 533 6.51 24.48 -2.32
C SER A 533 5.05 24.83 -2.08
N LEU A 534 4.78 26.09 -1.76
CA LEU A 534 3.42 26.62 -1.69
C LEU A 534 2.79 26.76 -3.08
#